data_56eeb9acb91ee7784c2362cb4d3aee72
#
_entry.id   56eeb9acb91ee7784c2362cb4d3aee72
#
_cell.length_a   1.000
_cell.length_b   1.000
_cell.length_c   1.000
_cell.angle_alpha   90.00
_cell.angle_beta   90.00
_cell.angle_gamma   90.00
#
_symmetry.space_group_name_H-M   'P 1'
#
loop_
_entity.id
_entity.type
_entity.pdbx_description
1 polymer ?
#
loop_
_entity_poly.entity_id
_entity_poly.type
_entity_poly.pdbx_seq_one_letter_code
_entity_poly.pdbx_strand_id
1 'polypeptide(L)'
;MVTIQDIADRLGISKGTVSKALNGASDISETLQKSVLETAVEMGYSKLRRPGGIRKLCILIENMEYQEPHQFGYEIILGFRQMAEPAGYTVDIVPVTEKLQKSSSYDAFMLKNDYLGSFVLGFSLSDLWMKDFHTSHTPTVLYDNYVMANPHIAYVGIDNNEGM
;
A
#
# COMPACT_ATOMS: atom_id res chain seq x y z
N MET A 1 -3.91 -18.80 10.53
CA MET A 1 -4.27 -17.70 9.60
C MET A 1 -5.40 -16.92 10.26
N VAL A 2 -5.26 -15.61 10.39
CA VAL A 2 -6.28 -14.74 11.00
C VAL A 2 -7.50 -14.65 10.08
N THR A 3 -8.68 -14.73 10.66
CA THR A 3 -9.97 -14.71 9.95
C THR A 3 -10.77 -13.45 10.29
N ILE A 4 -11.81 -13.17 9.50
CA ILE A 4 -12.78 -12.11 9.81
C ILE A 4 -13.46 -12.34 11.18
N GLN A 5 -13.64 -13.61 11.60
CA GLN A 5 -14.22 -13.94 12.90
C GLN A 5 -13.29 -13.51 14.04
N ASP A 6 -11.99 -13.75 13.92
CA ASP A 6 -11.01 -13.35 14.95
C ASP A 6 -10.98 -11.83 15.14
N ILE A 7 -11.10 -11.06 14.04
CA ILE A 7 -11.22 -9.60 14.11
C ILE A 7 -12.52 -9.17 14.79
N ALA A 8 -13.65 -9.85 14.45
CA ALA A 8 -14.95 -9.59 15.04
C ALA A 8 -14.93 -9.82 16.56
N ASP A 9 -14.36 -10.93 16.99
CA ASP A 9 -14.22 -11.30 18.40
C ASP A 9 -13.32 -10.30 19.16
N ARG A 10 -12.23 -9.87 18.55
CA ARG A 10 -11.31 -8.88 19.12
C ARG A 10 -11.97 -7.52 19.35
N LEU A 11 -12.86 -7.11 18.44
CA LEU A 11 -13.54 -5.79 18.49
C LEU A 11 -14.92 -5.85 19.17
N GLY A 12 -15.43 -7.03 19.49
CA GLY A 12 -16.76 -7.19 20.06
C GLY A 12 -17.90 -6.81 19.11
N ILE A 13 -17.72 -6.99 17.79
CA ILE A 13 -18.71 -6.67 16.75
C ILE A 13 -19.05 -7.89 15.91
N SER A 14 -20.08 -7.79 15.06
CA SER A 14 -20.46 -8.91 14.21
C SER A 14 -19.49 -9.14 13.06
N LYS A 15 -19.33 -10.41 12.63
CA LYS A 15 -18.56 -10.78 11.42
C LYS A 15 -19.03 -10.02 10.17
N GLY A 16 -20.36 -9.80 10.06
CA GLY A 16 -20.93 -9.00 8.97
C GLY A 16 -20.47 -7.56 8.97
N THR A 17 -20.37 -6.94 10.16
CA THR A 17 -19.86 -5.58 10.32
C THR A 17 -18.38 -5.48 9.92
N VAL A 18 -17.55 -6.43 10.34
CA VAL A 18 -16.13 -6.50 9.93
C VAL A 18 -16.02 -6.63 8.41
N SER A 19 -16.77 -7.54 7.80
CA SER A 19 -16.77 -7.74 6.35
C SER A 19 -17.15 -6.46 5.59
N LYS A 20 -18.19 -5.76 6.04
CA LYS A 20 -18.62 -4.48 5.48
C LYS A 20 -17.54 -3.41 5.61
N ALA A 21 -16.92 -3.28 6.77
CA ALA A 21 -15.86 -2.32 7.03
C ALA A 21 -14.63 -2.57 6.14
N LEU A 22 -14.18 -3.82 6.03
CA LEU A 22 -13.05 -4.21 5.17
C LEU A 22 -13.32 -3.96 3.67
N ASN A 23 -14.59 -3.97 3.26
CA ASN A 23 -14.98 -3.72 1.86
C ASN A 23 -15.45 -2.28 1.61
N GLY A 24 -15.33 -1.38 2.57
CA GLY A 24 -15.65 0.03 2.41
C GLY A 24 -17.13 0.33 2.20
N ALA A 25 -18.02 -0.46 2.81
CA ALA A 25 -19.45 -0.26 2.71
C ALA A 25 -19.86 1.11 3.30
N SER A 26 -20.76 1.81 2.60
CA SER A 26 -21.18 3.18 2.93
C SER A 26 -22.01 3.28 4.22
N ASP A 27 -22.54 2.16 4.73
CA ASP A 27 -23.31 2.08 5.97
C ASP A 27 -22.42 1.87 7.21
N ILE A 28 -21.10 1.92 7.06
CA ILE A 28 -20.13 1.84 8.15
C ILE A 28 -19.48 3.21 8.35
N SER A 29 -19.42 3.69 9.60
CA SER A 29 -18.74 4.95 9.91
C SER A 29 -17.25 4.87 9.61
N GLU A 30 -16.64 5.98 9.21
CA GLU A 30 -15.19 6.07 8.94
C GLU A 30 -14.36 5.66 10.16
N THR A 31 -14.79 6.04 11.36
CA THR A 31 -14.12 5.67 12.61
C THR A 31 -14.11 4.16 12.82
N LEU A 32 -15.24 3.49 12.62
CA LEU A 32 -15.34 2.03 12.76
C LEU A 32 -14.55 1.33 11.65
N GLN A 33 -14.62 1.82 10.41
CA GLN A 33 -13.83 1.30 9.31
C GLN A 33 -12.33 1.36 9.62
N LYS A 34 -11.86 2.50 10.10
CA LYS A 34 -10.46 2.69 10.49
C LYS A 34 -10.05 1.71 11.60
N SER A 35 -10.86 1.60 12.67
CA SER A 35 -10.59 0.65 13.76
C SER A 35 -10.49 -0.80 13.28
N VAL A 36 -11.40 -1.23 12.38
CA VAL A 36 -11.36 -2.58 11.82
C VAL A 36 -10.11 -2.81 10.97
N LEU A 37 -9.74 -1.84 10.12
CA LEU A 37 -8.55 -1.95 9.26
C LEU A 37 -7.27 -2.02 10.07
N GLU A 38 -7.09 -1.15 11.07
CA GLU A 38 -5.91 -1.15 11.95
C GLU A 38 -5.82 -2.45 12.75
N THR A 39 -6.93 -2.92 13.32
CA THR A 39 -6.98 -4.21 14.02
C THR A 39 -6.65 -5.38 13.09
N ALA A 40 -7.15 -5.37 11.86
CA ALA A 40 -6.83 -6.39 10.86
C ALA A 40 -5.32 -6.42 10.54
N VAL A 41 -4.70 -5.26 10.37
CA VAL A 41 -3.25 -5.12 10.15
C VAL A 41 -2.47 -5.64 11.37
N GLU A 42 -2.80 -5.18 12.58
CA GLU A 42 -2.16 -5.62 13.83
C GLU A 42 -2.20 -7.14 14.01
N MET A 43 -3.31 -7.77 13.65
CA MET A 43 -3.49 -9.22 13.74
C MET A 43 -2.82 -9.99 12.58
N GLY A 44 -2.30 -9.30 11.57
CA GLY A 44 -1.72 -9.93 10.38
C GLY A 44 -2.77 -10.55 9.45
N TYR A 45 -3.95 -9.98 9.40
CA TYR A 45 -5.01 -10.42 8.48
C TYR A 45 -4.62 -10.12 7.04
N SER A 46 -4.76 -11.11 6.18
CA SER A 46 -4.68 -10.93 4.72
C SER A 46 -5.98 -11.38 4.07
N LYS A 47 -6.52 -10.58 3.17
CA LYS A 47 -7.73 -10.98 2.44
C LYS A 47 -7.45 -12.24 1.62
N LEU A 48 -8.26 -13.27 1.83
CA LEU A 48 -8.25 -14.45 0.97
C LEU A 48 -8.72 -14.04 -0.44
N ARG A 49 -7.85 -14.22 -1.42
CA ARG A 49 -8.17 -13.92 -2.82
C ARG A 49 -9.08 -14.99 -3.39
N ARG A 50 -10.10 -14.53 -4.10
CA ARG A 50 -10.87 -15.43 -4.95
C ARG A 50 -10.00 -15.82 -6.15
N PRO A 51 -9.94 -17.10 -6.53
CA PRO A 51 -9.34 -17.50 -7.81
C PRO A 51 -9.94 -16.67 -8.96
N GLY A 52 -9.09 -16.09 -9.82
CA GLY A 52 -9.54 -15.21 -10.90
C GLY A 52 -9.86 -13.77 -10.51
N GLY A 53 -9.61 -13.36 -9.26
CA GLY A 53 -9.77 -11.96 -8.83
C GLY A 53 -8.74 -11.01 -9.47
N ILE A 54 -9.10 -9.73 -9.57
CA ILE A 54 -8.21 -8.68 -10.09
C ILE A 54 -6.97 -8.57 -9.18
N ARG A 55 -5.79 -8.58 -9.79
CA ARG A 55 -4.50 -8.41 -9.09
C ARG A 55 -4.07 -6.95 -9.23
N LYS A 56 -4.15 -6.21 -8.14
CA LYS A 56 -3.90 -4.76 -8.14
C LYS A 56 -2.55 -4.43 -7.52
N LEU A 57 -1.79 -3.59 -8.22
CA LEU A 57 -0.62 -2.89 -7.68
C LEU A 57 -0.91 -1.39 -7.67
N CYS A 58 -0.20 -0.63 -6.85
CA CYS A 58 -0.24 0.81 -6.94
C CYS A 58 1.15 1.42 -7.06
N ILE A 59 1.20 2.57 -7.71
CA ILE A 59 2.35 3.46 -7.69
C ILE A 59 1.95 4.64 -6.77
N LEU A 60 2.65 4.78 -5.66
CA LEU A 60 2.45 5.85 -4.69
C LEU A 60 3.43 6.97 -5.01
N ILE A 61 2.90 8.17 -5.30
CA ILE A 61 3.73 9.29 -5.74
C ILE A 61 3.52 10.48 -4.82
N GLU A 62 4.62 11.02 -4.32
CA GLU A 62 4.70 12.28 -3.58
C GLU A 62 5.88 13.11 -4.10
N ASN A 63 5.72 14.43 -4.15
CA ASN A 63 6.80 15.37 -4.52
C ASN A 63 7.52 15.08 -5.87
N MET A 64 6.86 14.44 -6.82
CA MET A 64 7.43 14.11 -8.12
C MET A 64 6.44 14.43 -9.25
N GLU A 65 6.90 15.09 -10.30
CA GLU A 65 6.11 15.33 -11.50
C GLU A 65 6.15 14.11 -12.43
N TYR A 66 4.99 13.72 -12.97
CA TYR A 66 4.85 12.47 -13.74
C TYR A 66 3.76 12.51 -14.84
N GLN A 67 3.11 13.64 -15.02
CA GLN A 67 1.93 13.73 -15.90
C GLN A 67 2.32 13.92 -17.36
N GLU A 68 3.47 14.54 -17.63
CA GLU A 68 3.92 14.89 -18.97
C GLU A 68 5.17 14.07 -19.38
N PRO A 69 5.32 13.72 -20.69
CA PRO A 69 6.41 12.87 -21.17
C PRO A 69 7.84 13.36 -20.88
N HIS A 70 8.01 14.66 -20.67
CA HIS A 70 9.32 15.24 -20.34
C HIS A 70 9.66 15.22 -18.84
N GLN A 71 8.72 14.79 -18.00
CA GLN A 71 8.90 14.71 -16.55
C GLN A 71 9.53 13.39 -16.16
N PHE A 72 10.42 13.44 -15.18
CA PHE A 72 11.20 12.26 -14.77
C PHE A 72 10.33 11.07 -14.31
N GLY A 73 9.26 11.33 -13.57
CA GLY A 73 8.36 10.29 -13.08
C GLY A 73 7.57 9.57 -14.20
N TYR A 74 7.36 10.23 -15.35
CA TYR A 74 6.56 9.68 -16.43
C TYR A 74 7.12 8.38 -17.00
N GLU A 75 8.41 8.36 -17.35
CA GLU A 75 9.06 7.18 -17.92
C GLU A 75 9.17 6.03 -16.90
N ILE A 76 9.37 6.35 -15.63
CA ILE A 76 9.40 5.34 -14.55
C ILE A 76 8.05 4.64 -14.44
N ILE A 77 6.95 5.41 -14.44
CA ILE A 77 5.59 4.87 -14.39
C ILE A 77 5.29 4.03 -15.62
N LEU A 78 5.65 4.54 -16.80
CA LEU A 78 5.44 3.83 -18.07
C LEU A 78 6.17 2.48 -18.07
N GLY A 79 7.44 2.47 -17.66
CA GLY A 79 8.25 1.24 -17.56
C GLY A 79 7.65 0.23 -16.57
N PHE A 80 7.21 0.68 -15.41
CA PHE A 80 6.57 -0.19 -14.43
C PHE A 80 5.28 -0.82 -14.98
N ARG A 81 4.42 -0.02 -15.63
CA ARG A 81 3.17 -0.51 -16.22
C ARG A 81 3.42 -1.49 -17.37
N GLN A 82 4.39 -1.22 -18.24
CA GLN A 82 4.77 -2.11 -19.34
C GLN A 82 5.19 -3.50 -18.87
N MET A 83 5.72 -3.63 -17.67
CA MET A 83 6.07 -4.93 -17.08
C MET A 83 4.92 -5.56 -16.28
N ALA A 84 4.16 -4.77 -15.55
CA ALA A 84 3.13 -5.27 -14.65
C ALA A 84 1.84 -5.69 -15.39
N GLU A 85 1.37 -4.90 -16.35
CA GLU A 85 0.11 -5.16 -17.04
C GLU A 85 0.11 -6.46 -17.86
N PRO A 86 1.15 -6.80 -18.66
CA PRO A 86 1.23 -8.10 -19.33
C PRO A 86 1.34 -9.29 -18.36
N ALA A 87 1.84 -9.05 -17.14
CA ALA A 87 1.89 -10.06 -16.08
C ALA A 87 0.53 -10.26 -15.36
N GLY A 88 -0.54 -9.59 -15.83
CA GLY A 88 -1.89 -9.73 -15.32
C GLY A 88 -2.20 -8.87 -14.09
N TYR A 89 -1.44 -7.80 -13.86
CA TYR A 89 -1.74 -6.81 -12.83
C TYR A 89 -2.44 -5.58 -13.44
N THR A 90 -3.35 -4.99 -12.69
CA THR A 90 -3.77 -3.60 -12.88
C THR A 90 -2.91 -2.69 -12.04
N VAL A 91 -2.57 -1.51 -12.53
CA VAL A 91 -1.71 -0.55 -11.85
C VAL A 91 -2.45 0.76 -11.67
N ASP A 92 -2.74 1.10 -10.42
CA ASP A 92 -3.32 2.38 -10.05
C ASP A 92 -2.20 3.38 -9.70
N ILE A 93 -2.33 4.63 -10.14
CA ILE A 93 -1.44 5.72 -9.74
C ILE A 93 -2.14 6.50 -8.63
N VAL A 94 -1.50 6.61 -7.49
CA VAL A 94 -2.04 7.23 -6.29
C VAL A 94 -1.15 8.40 -5.88
N PRO A 95 -1.59 9.65 -6.13
CA PRO A 95 -0.93 10.82 -5.54
C PRO A 95 -1.07 10.77 -4.01
N VAL A 96 0.06 10.75 -3.33
CA VAL A 96 0.10 10.71 -1.86
C VAL A 96 0.24 12.12 -1.32
N THR A 97 -0.47 12.40 -0.25
CA THR A 97 -0.43 13.66 0.47
C THR A 97 -0.27 13.40 1.95
N GLU A 98 0.25 14.36 2.67
CA GLU A 98 0.33 14.29 4.14
C GLU A 98 -1.03 14.00 4.79
N LYS A 99 -2.12 14.55 4.23
CA LYS A 99 -3.49 14.27 4.68
C LYS A 99 -3.85 12.79 4.55
N LEU A 100 -3.49 12.16 3.43
CA LEU A 100 -3.71 10.74 3.22
C LEU A 100 -2.91 9.92 4.23
N GLN A 101 -1.62 10.23 4.41
CA GLN A 101 -0.75 9.54 5.36
C GLN A 101 -1.23 9.67 6.82
N LYS A 102 -1.83 10.81 7.20
CA LYS A 102 -2.44 11.02 8.52
C LYS A 102 -3.76 10.26 8.71
N SER A 103 -4.45 9.94 7.64
CA SER A 103 -5.79 9.32 7.72
C SER A 103 -5.75 7.83 8.08
N SER A 104 -4.71 7.12 7.68
CA SER A 104 -4.53 5.68 7.91
C SER A 104 -3.05 5.29 7.87
N SER A 105 -2.68 4.19 8.52
CA SER A 105 -1.37 3.56 8.31
C SER A 105 -1.24 3.04 6.88
N TYR A 106 0.01 2.84 6.43
CA TYR A 106 0.30 2.33 5.09
C TYR A 106 -0.38 0.98 4.83
N ASP A 107 -0.20 0.00 5.70
CA ASP A 107 -0.80 -1.34 5.51
C ASP A 107 -2.33 -1.31 5.56
N ALA A 108 -2.94 -0.43 6.38
CA ALA A 108 -4.40 -0.26 6.38
C ALA A 108 -4.91 0.34 5.06
N PHE A 109 -4.17 1.29 4.47
CA PHE A 109 -4.47 1.82 3.15
C PHE A 109 -4.38 0.74 2.06
N MET A 110 -3.32 -0.07 2.09
CA MET A 110 -3.13 -1.17 1.13
C MET A 110 -4.23 -2.23 1.25
N LEU A 111 -4.60 -2.61 2.47
CA LEU A 111 -5.66 -3.58 2.75
C LEU A 111 -7.03 -3.07 2.30
N LYS A 112 -7.35 -1.80 2.57
CA LYS A 112 -8.62 -1.17 2.17
C LYS A 112 -8.83 -1.19 0.66
N ASN A 113 -7.78 -0.93 -0.10
CA ASN A 113 -7.84 -0.80 -1.56
C ASN A 113 -7.52 -2.09 -2.32
N ASP A 114 -7.30 -3.21 -1.60
CA ASP A 114 -6.94 -4.51 -2.17
C ASP A 114 -5.63 -4.51 -2.99
N TYR A 115 -4.69 -3.64 -2.64
CA TYR A 115 -3.39 -3.61 -3.27
C TYR A 115 -2.47 -4.74 -2.77
N LEU A 116 -1.76 -5.37 -3.68
CA LEU A 116 -0.87 -6.49 -3.44
C LEU A 116 0.55 -6.09 -3.11
N GLY A 117 0.90 -4.91 -3.54
CA GLY A 117 2.19 -4.30 -3.39
C GLY A 117 2.19 -2.91 -3.97
N SER A 118 3.21 -2.14 -3.67
CA SER A 118 3.37 -0.79 -4.17
C SER A 118 4.78 -0.53 -4.70
N PHE A 119 4.85 0.45 -5.61
CA PHE A 119 6.06 1.13 -6.00
C PHE A 119 5.97 2.57 -5.52
N VAL A 120 6.96 3.03 -4.76
CA VAL A 120 6.92 4.31 -4.04
C VAL A 120 7.94 5.27 -4.64
N LEU A 121 7.47 6.42 -5.08
CA LEU A 121 8.24 7.45 -5.76
C LEU A 121 8.17 8.79 -5.02
N GLY A 122 9.30 9.48 -4.89
CA GLY A 122 9.36 10.86 -4.44
C GLY A 122 9.11 11.08 -2.94
N PHE A 123 9.06 10.04 -2.13
CA PHE A 123 8.92 10.17 -0.68
C PHE A 123 10.20 10.75 -0.06
N SER A 124 10.03 11.56 0.96
CA SER A 124 11.11 12.02 1.82
C SER A 124 11.20 11.18 3.10
N LEU A 125 12.37 11.14 3.73
CA LEU A 125 12.57 10.39 4.98
C LEU A 125 11.67 10.87 6.13
N SER A 126 11.12 12.08 6.04
CA SER A 126 10.20 12.66 7.04
C SER A 126 8.75 12.24 6.86
N ASP A 127 8.40 11.60 5.74
CA ASP A 127 7.02 11.19 5.47
C ASP A 127 6.54 10.15 6.48
N LEU A 128 5.26 10.25 6.85
CA LEU A 128 4.73 9.43 7.94
C LEU A 128 4.79 7.93 7.63
N TRP A 129 4.47 7.55 6.40
CA TRP A 129 4.51 6.15 5.98
C TRP A 129 5.92 5.56 5.89
N MET A 130 6.97 6.40 5.84
CA MET A 130 8.35 5.90 5.94
C MET A 130 8.60 5.15 7.26
N LYS A 131 7.92 5.54 8.35
CA LYS A 131 7.97 4.81 9.63
C LYS A 131 7.25 3.48 9.53
N ASP A 132 6.11 3.44 8.84
CA ASP A 132 5.32 2.23 8.67
C ASP A 132 6.09 1.17 7.87
N PHE A 133 6.92 1.57 6.91
CA PHE A 133 7.73 0.64 6.12
C PHE A 133 8.70 -0.20 6.94
N HIS A 134 9.10 0.23 8.14
CA HIS A 134 9.95 -0.60 9.02
C HIS A 134 9.27 -1.89 9.50
N THR A 135 7.96 -1.89 9.61
CA THR A 135 7.17 -3.01 10.14
C THR A 135 6.13 -3.55 9.16
N SER A 136 5.97 -2.92 8.01
CA SER A 136 5.01 -3.33 6.99
C SER A 136 5.26 -4.76 6.49
N HIS A 137 4.19 -5.48 6.24
CA HIS A 137 4.21 -6.82 5.63
C HIS A 137 3.80 -6.78 4.14
N THR A 138 3.47 -5.61 3.63
CA THR A 138 3.08 -5.42 2.24
C THR A 138 4.32 -5.33 1.35
N PRO A 139 4.44 -6.15 0.30
CA PRO A 139 5.54 -6.05 -0.65
C PRO A 139 5.64 -4.64 -1.25
N THR A 140 6.78 -4.00 -1.06
CA THR A 140 6.97 -2.60 -1.46
C THR A 140 8.35 -2.41 -2.09
N VAL A 141 8.42 -1.64 -3.15
CA VAL A 141 9.68 -1.19 -3.74
C VAL A 141 9.78 0.32 -3.57
N LEU A 142 10.85 0.78 -2.95
CA LEU A 142 11.17 2.20 -2.80
C LEU A 142 12.11 2.63 -3.92
N TYR A 143 11.79 3.73 -4.58
CA TYR A 143 12.67 4.35 -5.57
C TYR A 143 13.48 5.46 -4.90
N ASP A 144 14.80 5.36 -5.05
CA ASP A 144 15.79 6.33 -4.52
C ASP A 144 15.67 6.57 -3.01
N ASN A 145 15.15 5.58 -2.30
CA ASN A 145 14.97 5.58 -0.86
C ASN A 145 15.13 4.16 -0.31
N TYR A 146 15.44 4.02 0.98
CA TYR A 146 15.59 2.70 1.57
C TYR A 146 15.12 2.66 3.03
N VAL A 147 14.78 1.45 3.47
CA VAL A 147 14.46 1.12 4.87
C VAL A 147 15.29 -0.08 5.28
N MET A 148 15.97 0.03 6.42
CA MET A 148 16.83 -1.06 6.91
C MET A 148 15.99 -2.23 7.46
N ALA A 149 16.44 -3.45 7.17
CA ALA A 149 16.04 -4.68 7.85
C ALA A 149 14.57 -5.12 7.70
N ASN A 150 13.82 -4.68 6.69
CA ASN A 150 12.51 -5.25 6.40
C ASN A 150 12.55 -6.13 5.14
N PRO A 151 12.32 -7.47 5.23
CA PRO A 151 12.39 -8.36 4.07
C PRO A 151 11.27 -8.15 3.04
N HIS A 152 10.22 -7.41 3.38
CA HIS A 152 9.11 -7.08 2.48
C HIS A 152 9.36 -5.79 1.67
N ILE A 153 10.42 -5.07 2.01
CA ILE A 153 10.77 -3.80 1.36
C ILE A 153 12.05 -3.99 0.55
N ALA A 154 11.95 -3.74 -0.75
CA ALA A 154 13.09 -3.64 -1.64
C ALA A 154 13.33 -2.16 -2.01
N TYR A 155 14.50 -1.85 -2.54
CA TYR A 155 14.77 -0.52 -3.08
C TYR A 155 15.43 -0.62 -4.46
N VAL A 156 15.19 0.41 -5.25
CA VAL A 156 15.84 0.65 -6.54
C VAL A 156 16.37 2.07 -6.54
N GLY A 157 17.61 2.26 -6.90
CA GLY A 157 18.25 3.57 -6.94
C GLY A 157 19.63 3.49 -7.57
N ILE A 158 20.30 4.62 -7.66
CA ILE A 158 21.67 4.72 -8.19
C ILE A 158 22.65 4.22 -7.11
N ASP A 159 23.52 3.29 -7.48
CA ASP A 159 24.64 2.90 -6.61
C ASP A 159 25.74 3.99 -6.68
N ASN A 160 25.74 4.88 -5.70
CA ASN A 160 26.71 5.95 -5.59
C ASN A 160 28.13 5.46 -5.21
N ASN A 161 28.32 4.18 -4.89
CA ASN A 161 29.64 3.63 -4.56
C ASN A 161 30.49 3.34 -5.79
N GLU A 162 29.88 3.19 -6.98
CA GLU A 162 30.62 3.01 -8.24
C GLU A 162 31.00 4.34 -8.94
N GLY A 163 30.59 5.47 -8.40
CA GLY A 163 30.78 6.81 -8.99
C GLY A 163 31.95 7.64 -8.43
N MET A 164 32.86 7.06 -7.63
CA MET A 164 34.06 7.72 -7.13
C MET A 164 35.34 7.08 -7.64
#